data_c4097ddde4ffe81e43fcc93880aae8bb
#
_entry.id   c4097ddde4ffe81e43fcc93880aae8bb
#
_cell.length_a   1.000
_cell.length_b   1.000
_cell.length_c   1.000
_cell.angle_alpha   90.00
_cell.angle_beta   90.00
_cell.angle_gamma   90.00
#
_symmetry.space_group_name_H-M   'P 1'
#
loop_
_entity.id
_entity.type
_entity.pdbx_description
1 polymer ?
#
loop_
_entity_poly.entity_id
_entity_poly.type
_entity_poly.pdbx_seq_one_letter_code
_entity_poly.pdbx_strand_id
1 'polypeptide(L)'
;MYKRQQWGTITCYTAPAPSRDVGSYQLYFDISGIEKDDLNYLTLYQMLLTELDTKRFTVEEQKNLEQEYLHDCTFDELYPPKEAGALNHPMMSVFWYGLTGDFEAGLDFLLDVMGGGDYSDTDTIIQVLEKYLPDYDQSKADNASALAFSLSEGYMRQECRFRNMLNLSLIHISEPTRPY
;
A
#
# COMPACT_ATOMS: atom_id res chain seq x y z
N MET A 1 16.32 -1.87 21.74
CA MET A 1 16.46 -3.33 21.50
C MET A 1 15.08 -3.87 21.20
N TYR A 2 14.87 -4.45 20.03
CA TYR A 2 13.57 -5.04 19.64
C TYR A 2 13.32 -6.32 20.42
N LYS A 3 12.07 -6.51 20.87
CA LYS A 3 11.60 -7.79 21.40
C LYS A 3 10.79 -8.48 20.31
N ARG A 4 11.17 -9.73 19.98
CA ARG A 4 10.41 -10.59 19.09
C ARG A 4 9.38 -11.37 19.90
N GLN A 5 8.15 -11.33 19.51
CA GLN A 5 7.04 -12.07 20.10
C GLN A 5 6.29 -12.82 19.00
N GLN A 6 5.61 -13.89 19.37
CA GLN A 6 4.79 -14.66 18.45
C GLN A 6 3.33 -14.58 18.93
N TRP A 7 2.43 -14.10 18.06
CA TRP A 7 1.01 -14.06 18.29
C TRP A 7 0.31 -14.97 17.28
N GLY A 8 0.02 -16.22 17.69
CA GLY A 8 -0.45 -17.24 16.76
C GLY A 8 0.58 -17.48 15.66
N THR A 9 0.21 -17.26 14.40
CA THR A 9 1.10 -17.38 13.23
C THR A 9 1.86 -16.08 12.91
N ILE A 10 1.51 -14.96 13.56
CA ILE A 10 2.06 -13.64 13.27
C ILE A 10 3.31 -13.40 14.13
N THR A 11 4.40 -12.98 13.50
CA THR A 11 5.60 -12.52 14.22
C THR A 11 5.52 -11.02 14.44
N CYS A 12 5.57 -10.61 15.71
CA CYS A 12 5.53 -9.22 16.12
C CYS A 12 6.89 -8.78 16.66
N TYR A 13 7.34 -7.59 16.26
CA TYR A 13 8.54 -6.95 16.79
C TYR A 13 8.14 -5.67 17.51
N THR A 14 8.46 -5.58 18.80
CA THR A 14 8.17 -4.41 19.62
C THR A 14 9.46 -3.73 20.08
N ALA A 15 9.49 -2.40 20.02
CA ALA A 15 10.54 -1.58 20.60
C ALA A 15 9.91 -0.50 21.49
N PRO A 16 10.36 -0.35 22.76
CA PRO A 16 9.91 0.76 23.57
C PRO A 16 10.42 2.07 22.98
N ALA A 17 9.53 3.02 22.78
CA ALA A 17 9.86 4.39 22.43
C ALA A 17 9.55 5.32 23.60
N PRO A 18 10.29 6.42 23.79
CA PRO A 18 10.05 7.39 24.86
C PRO A 18 8.84 8.31 24.58
N SER A 19 7.94 7.90 23.73
CA SER A 19 6.71 8.61 23.37
C SER A 19 5.64 8.34 24.43
N ARG A 20 5.01 9.42 24.96
CA ARG A 20 3.88 9.28 25.87
C ARG A 20 2.66 8.89 25.04
N ASP A 21 2.09 7.72 25.32
CA ASP A 21 0.79 7.25 24.80
C ASP A 21 0.63 7.20 23.28
N VAL A 22 1.68 7.50 22.50
CA VAL A 22 1.67 7.39 21.05
C VAL A 22 2.53 6.22 20.61
N GLY A 23 1.95 5.34 19.79
CA GLY A 23 2.63 4.23 19.14
C GLY A 23 2.84 4.49 17.65
N SER A 24 3.88 3.90 17.11
CA SER A 24 4.13 3.79 15.67
C SER A 24 3.96 2.32 15.31
N TYR A 25 3.11 2.04 14.34
CA TYR A 25 2.71 0.68 13.98
C TYR A 25 3.00 0.43 12.51
N GLN A 26 3.43 -0.78 12.21
CA GLN A 26 3.65 -1.20 10.82
C GLN A 26 3.27 -2.66 10.65
N LEU A 27 2.41 -2.93 9.68
CA LEU A 27 2.05 -4.27 9.22
C LEU A 27 2.80 -4.58 7.94
N TYR A 28 3.15 -5.84 7.76
CA TYR A 28 3.79 -6.35 6.56
C TYR A 28 3.01 -7.54 6.02
N PHE A 29 2.66 -7.47 4.75
CA PHE A 29 1.96 -8.52 4.02
C PHE A 29 2.87 -9.07 2.94
N ASP A 30 3.10 -10.38 2.95
CA ASP A 30 3.86 -11.06 1.90
C ASP A 30 3.04 -11.10 0.61
N ILE A 31 3.52 -10.42 -0.43
CA ILE A 31 2.88 -10.36 -1.75
C ILE A 31 3.64 -11.18 -2.80
N SER A 32 4.58 -12.03 -2.38
CA SER A 32 5.35 -12.89 -3.29
C SER A 32 4.50 -13.93 -4.02
N GLY A 33 3.31 -14.22 -3.50
CA GLY A 33 2.33 -15.13 -4.10
C GLY A 33 1.41 -14.50 -5.14
N ILE A 34 1.47 -13.17 -5.34
CA ILE A 34 0.67 -12.49 -6.36
C ILE A 34 1.25 -12.80 -7.75
N GLU A 35 0.40 -13.26 -8.66
CA GLU A 35 0.82 -13.51 -10.04
C GLU A 35 1.21 -12.20 -10.73
N LYS A 36 2.11 -12.29 -11.71
CA LYS A 36 2.67 -11.11 -12.39
C LYS A 36 1.58 -10.25 -13.02
N ASP A 37 0.56 -10.87 -13.59
CA ASP A 37 -0.52 -10.18 -14.31
C ASP A 37 -1.50 -9.49 -13.33
N ASP A 38 -1.53 -9.94 -12.07
CA ASP A 38 -2.36 -9.37 -11.00
C ASP A 38 -1.68 -8.24 -10.24
N LEU A 39 -0.36 -8.08 -10.38
CA LEU A 39 0.39 -6.99 -9.73
C LEU A 39 -0.13 -5.60 -10.13
N ASN A 40 -0.71 -5.49 -11.31
CA ASN A 40 -1.32 -4.25 -11.81
C ASN A 40 -2.46 -3.78 -10.91
N TYR A 41 -3.18 -4.72 -10.32
CA TYR A 41 -4.31 -4.40 -9.45
C TYR A 41 -3.89 -3.98 -8.04
N LEU A 42 -2.63 -4.21 -7.64
CA LEU A 42 -2.17 -3.83 -6.30
C LEU A 42 -2.15 -2.30 -6.13
N THR A 43 -1.64 -1.58 -7.12
CA THR A 43 -1.64 -0.11 -7.08
C THR A 43 -3.06 0.45 -7.16
N LEU A 44 -3.92 -0.13 -8.01
CA LEU A 44 -5.33 0.22 -8.07
C LEU A 44 -6.02 -0.04 -6.71
N TYR A 45 -5.77 -1.18 -6.11
CA TYR A 45 -6.29 -1.53 -4.79
C TYR A 45 -5.90 -0.48 -3.74
N GLN A 46 -4.62 -0.06 -3.70
CA GLN A 46 -4.16 0.96 -2.77
C GLN A 46 -4.84 2.32 -3.01
N MET A 47 -5.09 2.70 -4.27
CA MET A 47 -5.80 3.94 -4.61
C MET A 47 -7.28 3.91 -4.18
N LEU A 48 -7.88 2.74 -4.13
CA LEU A 48 -9.29 2.55 -3.75
C LEU A 48 -9.52 2.41 -2.26
N LEU A 49 -8.45 2.17 -1.47
CA LEU A 49 -8.56 2.11 -0.01
C LEU A 49 -9.08 3.46 0.52
N THR A 50 -10.06 3.42 1.41
CA THR A 50 -10.76 4.57 1.98
C THR A 50 -11.60 5.42 0.98
N GLU A 51 -11.66 5.04 -0.28
CA GLU A 51 -12.48 5.72 -1.31
C GLU A 51 -13.74 4.92 -1.70
N LEU A 52 -13.90 3.70 -1.17
CA LEU A 52 -15.08 2.85 -1.35
C LEU A 52 -15.76 2.59 -0.01
N ASP A 53 -17.09 2.53 -0.02
CA ASP A 53 -17.84 2.09 1.14
C ASP A 53 -17.43 0.64 1.52
N THR A 54 -17.40 0.35 2.82
CA THR A 54 -17.31 -1.02 3.31
C THR A 54 -18.68 -1.51 3.77
N LYS A 55 -18.78 -2.77 4.19
CA LYS A 55 -20.01 -3.30 4.79
C LYS A 55 -20.36 -2.62 6.12
N ARG A 56 -19.40 -2.01 6.78
CA ARG A 56 -19.56 -1.42 8.12
C ARG A 56 -19.60 0.10 8.09
N PHE A 57 -18.89 0.73 7.16
CA PHE A 57 -18.65 2.16 7.15
C PHE A 57 -18.79 2.75 5.75
N THR A 58 -19.42 3.91 5.68
CA THR A 58 -19.38 4.77 4.49
C THR A 58 -18.02 5.44 4.35
N VAL A 59 -17.69 5.94 3.15
CA VAL A 59 -16.45 6.70 2.92
C VAL A 59 -16.30 7.90 3.88
N GLU A 60 -17.40 8.60 4.20
CA GLU A 60 -17.36 9.73 5.14
C GLU A 60 -17.02 9.27 6.57
N GLU A 61 -17.62 8.17 7.03
CA GLU A 61 -17.32 7.58 8.33
C GLU A 61 -15.87 7.07 8.38
N GLN A 62 -15.40 6.45 7.31
CA GLN A 62 -14.02 5.98 7.22
C GLN A 62 -13.01 7.14 7.37
N LYS A 63 -13.24 8.29 6.71
CA LYS A 63 -12.38 9.48 6.81
C LYS A 63 -12.33 10.04 8.25
N ASN A 64 -13.44 9.99 8.96
CA ASN A 64 -13.48 10.40 10.36
C ASN A 64 -12.72 9.42 11.26
N LEU A 65 -12.91 8.10 11.07
CA LEU A 65 -12.21 7.06 11.84
C LEU A 65 -10.71 7.02 11.53
N GLU A 66 -10.33 7.28 10.28
CA GLU A 66 -8.92 7.40 9.90
C GLU A 66 -8.24 8.55 10.65
N GLN A 67 -8.88 9.72 10.71
CA GLN A 67 -8.36 10.85 11.48
C GLN A 67 -8.31 10.58 12.99
N GLU A 68 -9.21 9.76 13.51
CA GLU A 68 -9.27 9.42 14.93
C GLU A 68 -8.21 8.38 15.32
N TYR A 69 -8.01 7.33 14.49
CA TYR A 69 -7.21 6.16 14.86
C TYR A 69 -5.92 5.99 14.09
N LEU A 70 -5.86 6.46 12.84
CA LEU A 70 -4.76 6.15 11.92
C LEU A 70 -4.06 7.43 11.42
N HIS A 71 -3.36 8.13 12.31
CA HIS A 71 -2.61 9.31 11.92
C HIS A 71 -1.47 8.95 10.95
N ASP A 72 -1.34 9.71 9.86
CA ASP A 72 -0.32 9.51 8.82
C ASP A 72 -0.30 8.07 8.27
N CYS A 73 -1.49 7.51 8.01
CA CYS A 73 -1.60 6.17 7.44
C CYS A 73 -1.05 6.15 6.00
N THR A 74 -0.06 5.29 5.77
CA THR A 74 0.55 5.11 4.43
C THR A 74 0.60 3.65 4.04
N PHE A 75 0.42 3.41 2.73
CA PHE A 75 0.54 2.09 2.12
C PHE A 75 1.73 2.12 1.16
N ASP A 76 2.72 1.27 1.40
CA ASP A 76 3.96 1.25 0.62
C ASP A 76 4.34 -0.18 0.21
N GLU A 77 5.01 -0.31 -0.92
CA GLU A 77 5.67 -1.54 -1.31
C GLU A 77 7.11 -1.53 -0.82
N LEU A 78 7.47 -2.56 -0.08
CA LEU A 78 8.80 -2.76 0.46
C LEU A 78 9.51 -3.97 -0.14
N TYR A 79 10.80 -3.79 -0.36
CA TYR A 79 11.74 -4.86 -0.70
C TYR A 79 12.80 -4.91 0.39
N PRO A 80 12.52 -5.54 1.53
CA PRO A 80 13.53 -5.67 2.56
C PRO A 80 14.70 -6.47 1.98
N PRO A 81 15.95 -5.92 2.06
CA PRO A 81 17.11 -6.68 1.63
C PRO A 81 17.20 -7.91 2.53
N LYS A 82 17.12 -9.10 1.94
CA LYS A 82 17.56 -10.31 2.63
C LYS A 82 19.07 -10.30 2.74
N GLU A 83 19.58 -11.01 3.75
CA GLU A 83 21.01 -11.31 3.88
C GLU A 83 21.60 -11.72 2.53
N ALA A 84 22.85 -11.36 2.28
CA ALA A 84 23.50 -11.51 0.99
C ALA A 84 23.26 -12.90 0.38
N GLY A 85 22.58 -12.94 -0.76
CA GLY A 85 22.30 -14.16 -1.53
C GLY A 85 20.89 -14.74 -1.39
N ALA A 86 20.01 -14.16 -0.58
CA ALA A 86 18.62 -14.57 -0.51
C ALA A 86 17.73 -13.73 -1.46
N LEU A 87 16.71 -14.38 -2.02
CA LEU A 87 15.70 -13.69 -2.82
C LEU A 87 14.97 -12.66 -1.97
N ASN A 88 14.82 -11.44 -2.48
CA ASN A 88 13.99 -10.44 -1.84
C ASN A 88 12.53 -10.91 -1.90
N HIS A 89 11.85 -10.87 -0.77
CA HIS A 89 10.40 -11.06 -0.74
C HIS A 89 9.74 -9.69 -0.89
N PRO A 90 8.95 -9.49 -1.93
CA PRO A 90 8.14 -8.29 -2.03
C PRO A 90 7.08 -8.31 -0.92
N MET A 91 6.92 -7.18 -0.25
CA MET A 91 5.93 -6.97 0.81
C MET A 91 5.16 -5.69 0.55
N MET A 92 3.88 -5.71 0.83
CA MET A 92 3.11 -4.51 1.06
C MET A 92 3.19 -4.18 2.54
N SER A 93 3.41 -2.92 2.89
CA SER A 93 3.38 -2.46 4.26
C SER A 93 2.32 -1.39 4.46
N VAL A 94 1.75 -1.38 5.65
CA VAL A 94 0.87 -0.33 6.12
C VAL A 94 1.47 0.25 7.38
N PHE A 95 1.68 1.55 7.37
CA PHE A 95 2.28 2.27 8.49
C PHE A 95 1.31 3.33 9.00
N TRP A 96 1.20 3.49 10.31
CA TRP A 96 0.43 4.58 10.93
C TRP A 96 0.95 4.92 12.34
N TYR A 97 0.57 6.10 12.79
CA TYR A 97 0.67 6.49 14.19
C TYR A 97 -0.70 6.43 14.85
N GLY A 98 -0.75 6.16 16.15
CA GLY A 98 -1.98 6.19 16.92
C GLY A 98 -1.73 6.18 18.42
N LEU A 99 -2.77 6.46 19.20
CA LEU A 99 -2.69 6.30 20.64
C LEU A 99 -2.58 4.80 20.98
N THR A 100 -1.75 4.48 21.96
CA THR A 100 -1.55 3.06 22.35
C THR A 100 -2.82 2.43 22.91
N GLY A 101 -3.73 3.25 23.49
CA GLY A 101 -5.04 2.80 23.97
C GLY A 101 -6.01 2.44 22.84
N ASP A 102 -5.84 3.02 21.67
CA ASP A 102 -6.76 2.88 20.53
C ASP A 102 -6.23 1.88 19.48
N PHE A 103 -5.10 1.22 19.75
CA PHE A 103 -4.47 0.28 18.82
C PHE A 103 -5.42 -0.79 18.27
N GLU A 104 -6.22 -1.43 19.15
CA GLU A 104 -7.14 -2.48 18.73
C GLU A 104 -8.26 -1.94 17.83
N ALA A 105 -8.80 -0.75 18.16
CA ALA A 105 -9.83 -0.10 17.35
C ALA A 105 -9.28 0.32 15.98
N GLY A 106 -8.09 0.93 15.95
CA GLY A 106 -7.42 1.31 14.72
C GLY A 106 -7.08 0.12 13.84
N LEU A 107 -6.61 -0.98 14.44
CA LEU A 107 -6.32 -2.20 13.70
C LEU A 107 -7.60 -2.84 13.13
N ASP A 108 -8.68 -2.91 13.91
CA ASP A 108 -9.97 -3.46 13.44
C ASP A 108 -10.54 -2.62 12.29
N PHE A 109 -10.47 -1.29 12.40
CA PHE A 109 -10.86 -0.38 11.32
C PHE A 109 -10.01 -0.58 10.07
N LEU A 110 -8.67 -0.62 10.20
CA LEU A 110 -7.76 -0.83 9.08
C LEU A 110 -8.04 -2.15 8.35
N LEU A 111 -8.26 -3.23 9.09
CA LEU A 111 -8.57 -4.53 8.50
C LEU A 111 -9.93 -4.54 7.80
N ASP A 112 -10.92 -3.78 8.29
CA ASP A 112 -12.21 -3.61 7.62
C ASP A 112 -12.05 -2.87 6.30
N VAL A 113 -11.30 -1.76 6.28
CA VAL A 113 -10.99 -1.01 5.05
C VAL A 113 -10.26 -1.90 4.04
N MET A 114 -9.25 -2.63 4.47
CA MET A 114 -8.45 -3.49 3.59
C MET A 114 -9.22 -4.69 3.03
N GLY A 115 -10.18 -5.24 3.78
CA GLY A 115 -10.88 -6.47 3.38
C GLY A 115 -12.34 -6.29 3.02
N GLY A 116 -12.93 -5.12 3.32
CA GLY A 116 -14.38 -4.90 3.29
C GLY A 116 -14.91 -4.01 2.17
N GLY A 117 -14.04 -3.43 1.33
CA GLY A 117 -14.44 -2.50 0.28
C GLY A 117 -15.46 -3.08 -0.70
N ASP A 118 -16.44 -2.29 -1.09
CA ASP A 118 -17.44 -2.68 -2.11
C ASP A 118 -16.91 -2.47 -3.52
N TYR A 119 -16.17 -3.44 -4.03
CA TYR A 119 -15.62 -3.43 -5.39
C TYR A 119 -16.68 -3.70 -6.48
N SER A 120 -17.95 -3.85 -6.13
CA SER A 120 -19.04 -3.97 -7.10
C SER A 120 -19.53 -2.61 -7.59
N ASP A 121 -19.24 -1.52 -6.86
CA ASP A 121 -19.55 -0.13 -7.26
C ASP A 121 -18.56 0.37 -8.31
N THR A 122 -18.77 -0.05 -9.55
CA THR A 122 -17.91 0.33 -10.69
C THR A 122 -17.95 1.81 -11.00
N ASP A 123 -19.06 2.50 -10.71
CA ASP A 123 -19.22 3.92 -11.00
C ASP A 123 -18.33 4.75 -10.06
N THR A 124 -18.30 4.42 -8.78
CA THR A 124 -17.38 5.05 -7.81
C THR A 124 -15.93 4.73 -8.15
N ILE A 125 -15.60 3.49 -8.53
CA ILE A 125 -14.24 3.12 -8.95
C ILE A 125 -13.78 3.98 -10.13
N ILE A 126 -14.62 4.17 -11.15
CA ILE A 126 -14.30 5.01 -12.30
C ILE A 126 -14.08 6.46 -11.88
N GLN A 127 -14.92 7.02 -11.01
CA GLN A 127 -14.77 8.40 -10.50
C GLN A 127 -13.46 8.58 -9.74
N VAL A 128 -13.08 7.61 -8.91
CA VAL A 128 -11.79 7.63 -8.19
C VAL A 128 -10.63 7.61 -9.17
N LEU A 129 -10.67 6.75 -10.18
CA LEU A 129 -9.64 6.71 -11.23
C LEU A 129 -9.55 8.02 -12.01
N GLU A 130 -10.67 8.59 -12.45
CA GLU A 130 -10.71 9.88 -13.14
C GLU A 130 -10.14 11.03 -12.30
N LYS A 131 -10.29 10.96 -10.99
CA LYS A 131 -9.72 11.92 -10.03
C LYS A 131 -8.20 11.83 -9.94
N TYR A 132 -7.65 10.61 -9.87
CA TYR A 132 -6.22 10.39 -9.58
C TYR A 132 -5.33 10.26 -10.82
N LEU A 133 -5.86 9.79 -11.96
CA LEU A 133 -5.06 9.57 -13.17
C LEU A 133 -4.37 10.83 -13.69
N PRO A 134 -5.00 12.03 -13.74
CA PRO A 134 -4.35 13.24 -14.21
C PRO A 134 -3.13 13.63 -13.37
N ASP A 135 -3.22 13.52 -12.04
CA ASP A 135 -2.12 13.83 -11.12
C ASP A 135 -0.99 12.81 -11.27
N TYR A 136 -1.33 11.55 -11.50
CA TYR A 136 -0.36 10.48 -11.73
C TYR A 136 0.40 10.66 -13.05
N ASP A 137 -0.27 11.06 -14.13
CA ASP A 137 0.36 11.33 -15.42
C ASP A 137 1.23 12.58 -15.37
N GLN A 138 0.78 13.63 -14.69
CA GLN A 138 1.58 14.84 -14.47
C GLN A 138 2.83 14.52 -13.65
N SER A 139 2.70 13.76 -12.58
CA SER A 139 3.84 13.32 -11.76
C SER A 139 4.87 12.53 -12.56
N LYS A 140 4.45 11.69 -13.51
CA LYS A 140 5.37 10.98 -14.42
C LYS A 140 6.10 11.91 -15.35
N ALA A 141 5.40 12.88 -15.95
CA ALA A 141 6.01 13.86 -16.84
C ALA A 141 7.07 14.69 -16.09
N ASP A 142 6.76 15.13 -14.87
CA ASP A 142 7.66 15.92 -14.04
C ASP A 142 8.89 15.11 -13.57
N ASN A 143 8.73 13.80 -13.39
CA ASN A 143 9.78 12.89 -12.93
C ASN A 143 10.35 11.98 -14.02
N ALA A 144 10.23 12.34 -15.29
CA ALA A 144 10.65 11.50 -16.43
C ALA A 144 12.10 11.02 -16.34
N SER A 145 13.03 11.85 -15.85
CA SER A 145 14.44 11.48 -15.65
C SER A 145 14.61 10.41 -14.56
N ALA A 146 13.89 10.55 -13.45
CA ALA A 146 13.92 9.57 -12.36
C ALA A 146 13.30 8.23 -12.82
N LEU A 147 12.22 8.30 -13.61
CA LEU A 147 11.61 7.12 -14.21
C LEU A 147 12.56 6.39 -15.17
N ALA A 148 13.23 7.13 -16.06
CA ALA A 148 14.23 6.56 -16.97
C ALA A 148 15.39 5.90 -16.21
N PHE A 149 15.84 6.51 -15.12
CA PHE A 149 16.86 5.94 -14.25
C PHE A 149 16.37 4.65 -13.58
N SER A 150 15.18 4.67 -13.00
CA SER A 150 14.56 3.49 -12.36
C SER A 150 14.36 2.33 -13.34
N LEU A 151 13.92 2.63 -14.58
CA LEU A 151 13.81 1.63 -15.64
C LEU A 151 15.17 1.00 -15.97
N SER A 152 16.24 1.81 -16.04
CA SER A 152 17.59 1.33 -16.29
C SER A 152 18.10 0.45 -15.15
N GLU A 153 17.84 0.82 -13.90
CA GLU A 153 18.16 -0.02 -12.74
C GLU A 153 17.41 -1.35 -12.74
N GLY A 154 16.20 -1.38 -13.27
CA GLY A 154 15.38 -2.60 -13.37
C GLY A 154 16.02 -3.71 -14.22
N TYR A 155 16.98 -3.39 -15.11
CA TYR A 155 17.79 -4.39 -15.80
C TYR A 155 18.85 -5.04 -14.92
N MET A 156 19.27 -4.37 -13.85
CA MET A 156 20.36 -4.83 -12.98
C MET A 156 19.86 -5.32 -11.62
N ARG A 157 18.72 -4.79 -11.14
CA ARG A 157 18.20 -5.05 -9.80
C ARG A 157 16.76 -5.54 -9.86
N GLN A 158 16.53 -6.71 -9.30
CA GLN A 158 15.21 -7.37 -9.32
C GLN A 158 14.15 -6.55 -8.58
N GLU A 159 14.50 -5.90 -7.49
CA GLU A 159 13.62 -5.02 -6.72
C GLU A 159 13.14 -3.81 -7.57
N CYS A 160 14.05 -3.18 -8.32
CA CYS A 160 13.71 -2.07 -9.21
C CYS A 160 12.81 -2.52 -10.36
N ARG A 161 13.09 -3.71 -10.91
CA ARG A 161 12.25 -4.30 -11.96
C ARG A 161 10.82 -4.53 -11.48
N PHE A 162 10.65 -5.06 -10.28
CA PHE A 162 9.32 -5.28 -9.72
C PHE A 162 8.60 -3.95 -9.45
N ARG A 163 9.27 -2.97 -8.82
CA ARG A 163 8.70 -1.64 -8.60
C ARG A 163 8.28 -0.98 -9.92
N ASN A 164 9.10 -1.13 -10.97
CA ASN A 164 8.75 -0.63 -12.29
C ASN A 164 7.51 -1.32 -12.86
N MET A 165 7.32 -2.62 -12.61
CA MET A 165 6.10 -3.33 -13.02
C MET A 165 4.86 -2.79 -12.34
N LEU A 166 4.91 -2.51 -11.02
CA LEU A 166 3.83 -1.88 -10.28
C LEU A 166 3.50 -0.48 -10.83
N ASN A 167 4.51 0.37 -10.98
CA ASN A 167 4.32 1.77 -11.39
C ASN A 167 3.91 1.93 -12.87
N LEU A 168 4.34 1.04 -13.76
CA LEU A 168 4.00 1.10 -15.18
C LEU A 168 2.64 0.47 -15.49
N SER A 169 2.11 -0.31 -14.59
CA SER A 169 0.87 -1.06 -14.79
C SER A 169 -0.35 -0.17 -14.91
N LEU A 170 -0.38 0.97 -14.20
CA LEU A 170 -1.47 1.94 -14.32
C LEU A 170 -1.56 2.56 -15.73
N ILE A 171 -0.46 2.64 -16.47
CA ILE A 171 -0.49 3.09 -17.88
C ILE A 171 -1.30 2.13 -18.74
N HIS A 172 -1.18 0.82 -18.50
CA HIS A 172 -1.92 -0.18 -19.26
C HIS A 172 -3.41 -0.23 -18.91
N ILE A 173 -3.77 0.19 -17.69
CA ILE A 173 -5.18 0.30 -17.29
C ILE A 173 -5.82 1.55 -17.91
N SER A 174 -5.09 2.68 -17.98
CA SER A 174 -5.59 3.95 -18.50
C SER A 174 -5.59 4.03 -20.03
N GLU A 175 -4.72 3.30 -20.74
CA GLU A 175 -4.61 3.33 -22.20
C GLU A 175 -4.61 1.91 -22.83
N PRO A 176 -5.67 1.10 -22.67
CA PRO A 176 -5.68 -0.29 -23.16
C PRO A 176 -5.67 -0.41 -24.69
N THR A 177 -5.73 0.70 -25.43
CA THR A 177 -5.97 0.71 -26.89
C THR A 177 -4.83 1.30 -27.74
N ARG A 178 -3.72 1.73 -27.17
CA ARG A 178 -2.55 2.14 -27.99
C ARG A 178 -1.69 0.92 -28.34
N PRO A 179 -1.71 0.46 -29.61
CA PRO A 179 -0.72 -0.53 -30.05
C PRO A 179 0.69 0.11 -30.06
N TYR A 180 1.66 -0.63 -29.56
CA TYR A 180 3.08 -0.28 -29.64
C TYR A 180 3.56 -0.21 -31.10
#